data_be771e468d4774c7a6855a82066df9d6
#
_entry.id   be771e468d4774c7a6855a82066df9d6
#
_cell.length_a   1.000
_cell.length_b   1.000
_cell.length_c   1.000
_cell.angle_alpha   90.00
_cell.angle_beta   90.00
_cell.angle_gamma   90.00
#
_symmetry.space_group_name_H-M   'P 1'
#
loop_
_entity.id
_entity.type
_entity.pdbx_description
1 polymer ?
#
loop_
_entity_poly.entity_id
_entity_poly.type
_entity_poly.pdbx_seq_one_letter_code
_entity_poly.pdbx_strand_id
1 'polypeptide(L)'
;MPIPRLKRIRLANIVVSATFLAFFQIMATPHAVSFGKEGNARPTGTNQESRITSVSITGSEPAGTFGGVAYRRVWGNVFGLVAPRDTIRGFDQLPHGADGNYGYESEFEIIAPEKPGTNSVIVVEAENRGNPNFLNTLHGSAESGPPSGSAHAAGVGNGFLFEHGTSYARVQWQTGIAASVPETAEGVGEVIMRDFGRLLAGRTVLDTKQPADFGPYHTLILGGISLSGFFIDTFIAEGFNADPVDGGPVFEGAIAVDGTGNWLALNELAAAVDSKEFPYLVPDGKPLRASELLGGHVSDPFYVDIANYTDFYRLRASLTDVATKNERMRRYDWPSAHAPAPIDQSGGSARASRCNGGVLVDLNPIPHSAYLRAVTLELERELDVPSARQAPRLPPTTLFILDPASSRMPNFNPLPGVRLSVPLVDEDAQPMGGVRFPEVEHPVGKPVPVSLPPVATTSIDATCGNLGGWQQFPAEELAKRYGSEANYVKLYAESLDKLIAKGYVLASDRAEMLKTAAALYERRPAR
;
A
#
# COMPACT_ATOMS: atom_id res chain seq x y z
N MET A 1 -61.06 -34.87 -4.52
CA MET A 1 -60.14 -34.17 -5.48
C MET A 1 -58.78 -34.24 -4.89
N PRO A 2 -57.79 -34.86 -5.55
CA PRO A 2 -56.48 -35.12 -5.00
C PRO A 2 -55.50 -33.99 -5.28
N ILE A 3 -54.61 -33.75 -4.31
CA ILE A 3 -53.52 -32.79 -4.31
C ILE A 3 -52.36 -33.32 -5.18
N PRO A 4 -51.73 -32.51 -6.06
CA PRO A 4 -50.60 -32.96 -6.88
C PRO A 4 -49.29 -32.97 -6.09
N ARG A 5 -48.51 -34.04 -6.31
CA ARG A 5 -47.20 -34.31 -5.76
C ARG A 5 -46.13 -33.35 -6.32
N LEU A 6 -45.36 -32.69 -5.45
CA LEU A 6 -44.16 -31.96 -5.77
C LEU A 6 -43.03 -32.91 -6.22
N LYS A 7 -42.48 -32.65 -7.40
CA LYS A 7 -41.27 -33.31 -7.93
C LYS A 7 -40.03 -32.81 -7.19
N ARG A 8 -39.24 -33.76 -6.65
CA ARG A 8 -37.91 -33.52 -6.10
C ARG A 8 -36.98 -33.11 -7.22
N ILE A 9 -36.41 -31.90 -7.12
CA ILE A 9 -35.24 -31.47 -7.91
C ILE A 9 -33.99 -31.92 -7.16
N ARG A 10 -33.15 -32.69 -7.84
CA ARG A 10 -31.82 -33.10 -7.36
C ARG A 10 -30.91 -31.90 -7.38
N LEU A 11 -30.37 -31.49 -6.23
CA LEU A 11 -29.23 -30.58 -6.15
C LEU A 11 -27.95 -31.37 -6.53
N ALA A 12 -27.24 -30.84 -7.51
CA ALA A 12 -25.90 -31.29 -7.85
C ALA A 12 -24.90 -30.78 -6.78
N ASN A 13 -24.13 -31.71 -6.25
CA ASN A 13 -23.07 -31.43 -5.29
C ASN A 13 -21.96 -30.61 -5.94
N ILE A 14 -21.78 -29.39 -5.50
CA ILE A 14 -20.54 -28.62 -5.69
C ILE A 14 -19.66 -28.96 -4.51
N VAL A 15 -18.57 -29.69 -4.77
CA VAL A 15 -17.54 -29.99 -3.79
C VAL A 15 -16.70 -28.73 -3.61
N VAL A 16 -16.86 -28.06 -2.49
CA VAL A 16 -15.92 -27.05 -2.02
C VAL A 16 -14.92 -27.77 -1.13
N SER A 17 -13.68 -27.84 -1.57
CA SER A 17 -12.58 -28.36 -0.74
C SER A 17 -12.33 -27.37 0.40
N ALA A 18 -12.80 -27.71 1.60
CA ALA A 18 -12.38 -27.07 2.83
C ALA A 18 -11.15 -27.81 3.36
N THR A 19 -10.01 -27.15 3.31
CA THR A 19 -8.80 -27.61 4.00
C THR A 19 -8.95 -27.30 5.50
N PHE A 20 -8.98 -28.32 6.33
CA PHE A 20 -9.04 -28.21 7.79
C PHE A 20 -7.69 -27.72 8.34
N LEU A 21 -7.71 -26.59 9.03
CA LEU A 21 -6.63 -26.21 9.96
C LEU A 21 -6.95 -26.82 11.33
N ALA A 22 -6.01 -27.62 11.82
CA ALA A 22 -6.05 -28.18 13.17
C ALA A 22 -5.60 -27.10 14.18
N PHE A 23 -6.42 -26.84 15.18
CA PHE A 23 -6.13 -25.94 16.30
C PHE A 23 -5.17 -26.60 17.30
N PHE A 24 -4.05 -25.95 17.56
CA PHE A 24 -3.30 -26.12 18.81
C PHE A 24 -3.48 -24.85 19.66
N GLN A 25 -4.15 -24.97 20.79
CA GLN A 25 -4.20 -23.93 21.83
C GLN A 25 -2.89 -23.95 22.62
N ILE A 26 -2.08 -22.93 22.43
CA ILE A 26 -1.00 -22.60 23.37
C ILE A 26 -1.38 -21.28 24.04
N MET A 27 -1.55 -21.33 25.35
CA MET A 27 -1.75 -20.13 26.18
C MET A 27 -0.46 -19.30 26.16
N ALA A 28 -0.45 -18.20 25.42
CA ALA A 28 0.64 -17.23 25.47
C ALA A 28 0.34 -16.18 26.54
N THR A 29 1.23 -16.02 27.49
CA THR A 29 1.27 -14.89 28.42
C THR A 29 1.66 -13.62 27.64
N PRO A 30 1.06 -12.46 27.91
CA PRO A 30 1.42 -11.24 27.20
C PRO A 30 2.82 -10.79 27.62
N HIS A 31 3.78 -10.90 26.73
CA HIS A 31 5.09 -10.26 26.92
C HIS A 31 5.06 -8.90 26.26
N ALA A 32 5.23 -7.86 27.05
CA ALA A 32 5.50 -6.52 26.56
C ALA A 32 6.83 -6.56 25.80
N VAL A 33 6.78 -6.29 24.48
CA VAL A 33 7.99 -6.11 23.69
C VAL A 33 8.60 -4.77 24.08
N SER A 34 9.58 -4.84 24.96
CA SER A 34 10.47 -3.71 25.27
C SER A 34 11.56 -3.71 24.20
N PHE A 35 11.59 -2.67 23.37
CA PHE A 35 12.73 -2.39 22.50
C PHE A 35 13.94 -1.94 23.36
N GLY A 36 14.49 -2.88 24.12
CA GLY A 36 15.70 -2.68 24.91
C GLY A 36 16.92 -2.93 24.05
N LYS A 37 17.79 -1.92 23.95
CA LYS A 37 19.15 -2.08 23.45
C LYS A 37 19.92 -3.02 24.38
N GLU A 38 19.97 -4.30 24.09
CA GLU A 38 21.00 -5.18 24.63
C GLU A 38 21.97 -5.56 23.51
N GLY A 39 23.20 -5.09 23.68
CA GLY A 39 24.31 -5.45 22.82
C GLY A 39 24.64 -6.93 23.00
N ASN A 40 24.19 -7.75 22.08
CA ASN A 40 24.59 -9.15 22.04
C ASN A 40 25.98 -9.31 21.41
N ALA A 41 26.85 -10.01 22.13
CA ALA A 41 28.17 -10.40 21.65
C ALA A 41 28.04 -11.20 20.34
N ARG A 42 28.73 -10.74 19.29
CA ARG A 42 28.78 -11.36 17.96
C ARG A 42 29.36 -12.78 18.05
N PRO A 43 28.73 -13.77 17.40
CA PRO A 43 29.37 -15.03 17.12
C PRO A 43 30.54 -14.81 16.15
N THR A 44 31.70 -15.35 16.43
CA THR A 44 32.88 -15.37 15.56
C THR A 44 32.72 -16.49 14.52
N GLY A 45 31.87 -16.30 13.52
CA GLY A 45 31.69 -17.24 12.41
C GLY A 45 31.47 -16.47 11.12
N THR A 46 32.33 -16.68 10.15
CA THR A 46 32.38 -16.22 8.77
C THR A 46 31.61 -14.93 8.43
N ASN A 47 32.34 -13.92 8.04
CA ASN A 47 31.92 -12.56 7.68
C ASN A 47 31.02 -12.46 6.42
N GLN A 48 30.18 -13.44 6.16
CA GLN A 48 29.36 -13.48 4.97
C GLN A 48 28.10 -12.64 5.20
N GLU A 49 27.84 -11.75 4.27
CA GLU A 49 26.75 -10.79 4.25
C GLU A 49 25.59 -11.36 3.44
N SER A 50 24.35 -11.15 3.88
CA SER A 50 23.18 -11.45 3.05
C SER A 50 23.25 -10.64 1.76
N ARG A 51 22.97 -11.31 0.66
CA ARG A 51 23.01 -10.68 -0.68
C ARG A 51 22.35 -11.54 -1.73
N ILE A 52 21.94 -10.92 -2.81
CA ILE A 52 21.65 -11.64 -4.05
C ILE A 52 22.99 -12.08 -4.66
N THR A 53 23.06 -13.36 -5.05
CA THR A 53 24.26 -13.97 -5.63
C THR A 53 24.20 -14.08 -7.15
N SER A 54 22.99 -14.29 -7.68
CA SER A 54 22.79 -14.41 -9.12
C SER A 54 21.37 -14.01 -9.55
N VAL A 55 21.21 -13.75 -10.83
CA VAL A 55 19.94 -13.40 -11.48
C VAL A 55 19.75 -14.30 -12.68
N SER A 56 18.53 -14.84 -12.83
CA SER A 56 18.09 -15.58 -14.02
C SER A 56 16.93 -14.85 -14.68
N ILE A 57 17.16 -14.28 -15.86
CA ILE A 57 16.10 -13.68 -16.66
C ILE A 57 15.37 -14.80 -17.39
N THR A 58 14.07 -14.93 -17.18
CA THR A 58 13.20 -15.92 -17.81
C THR A 58 12.43 -15.36 -19.01
N GLY A 59 12.29 -14.04 -19.07
CA GLY A 59 11.65 -13.39 -20.22
C GLY A 59 11.82 -11.88 -20.25
N SER A 60 11.56 -11.32 -21.42
CA SER A 60 11.49 -9.89 -21.64
C SER A 60 10.58 -9.55 -22.82
N GLU A 61 9.94 -8.37 -22.76
CA GLU A 61 9.07 -7.85 -23.82
C GLU A 61 9.12 -6.33 -23.87
N PRO A 62 8.79 -5.68 -25.01
CA PRO A 62 8.59 -4.24 -25.05
C PRO A 62 7.45 -3.83 -24.12
N ALA A 63 7.67 -2.78 -23.32
CA ALA A 63 6.65 -2.21 -22.46
C ALA A 63 5.95 -0.99 -23.07
N GLY A 64 6.53 -0.39 -24.10
CA GLY A 64 6.01 0.79 -24.79
C GLY A 64 7.05 1.88 -24.99
N THR A 65 6.58 3.03 -25.49
CA THR A 65 7.41 4.23 -25.64
C THR A 65 6.77 5.36 -24.86
N PHE A 66 7.49 5.94 -23.91
CA PHE A 66 7.02 6.97 -22.99
C PHE A 66 8.01 8.13 -22.99
N GLY A 67 7.52 9.38 -23.10
CA GLY A 67 8.40 10.54 -23.21
C GLY A 67 9.41 10.44 -24.38
N GLY A 68 9.11 9.67 -25.42
CA GLY A 68 10.03 9.40 -26.53
C GLY A 68 11.11 8.34 -26.23
N VAL A 69 11.08 7.69 -25.09
CA VAL A 69 12.00 6.64 -24.67
C VAL A 69 11.32 5.27 -24.74
N ALA A 70 11.95 4.29 -25.41
CA ALA A 70 11.47 2.91 -25.43
C ALA A 70 11.78 2.23 -24.10
N TYR A 71 10.77 1.58 -23.52
CA TYR A 71 10.85 0.79 -22.31
C TYR A 71 10.66 -0.68 -22.61
N ARG A 72 11.30 -1.51 -21.82
CA ARG A 72 11.08 -2.95 -21.82
C ARG A 72 10.75 -3.45 -20.42
N ARG A 73 10.01 -4.53 -20.39
CA ARG A 73 9.76 -5.34 -19.21
C ARG A 73 10.70 -6.52 -19.21
N VAL A 74 11.30 -6.81 -18.06
CA VAL A 74 12.18 -7.96 -17.84
C VAL A 74 11.70 -8.65 -16.56
N TRP A 75 11.62 -9.99 -16.56
CA TRP A 75 11.25 -10.76 -15.40
C TRP A 75 12.06 -12.04 -15.29
N GLY A 76 12.08 -12.61 -14.09
CA GLY A 76 12.81 -13.82 -13.80
C GLY A 76 12.94 -14.04 -12.31
N ASN A 77 14.03 -14.69 -11.90
CA ASN A 77 14.31 -15.02 -10.51
C ASN A 77 15.63 -14.42 -10.07
N VAL A 78 15.66 -13.89 -8.86
CA VAL A 78 16.88 -13.62 -8.10
C VAL A 78 17.14 -14.79 -7.17
N PHE A 79 18.42 -15.15 -7.02
CA PHE A 79 18.90 -16.14 -6.07
C PHE A 79 19.83 -15.45 -5.08
N GLY A 80 19.65 -15.73 -3.81
CA GLY A 80 20.44 -15.08 -2.78
C GLY A 80 20.61 -15.94 -1.55
N LEU A 81 21.24 -15.36 -0.56
CA LEU A 81 21.45 -16.00 0.73
C LEU A 81 21.14 -15.00 1.85
N VAL A 82 20.57 -15.52 2.93
CA VAL A 82 20.37 -14.83 4.20
C VAL A 82 21.42 -15.34 5.15
N ALA A 83 22.21 -14.42 5.70
CA ALA A 83 23.29 -14.74 6.62
C ALA A 83 22.81 -14.76 8.08
N PRO A 84 23.41 -15.54 8.98
CA PRO A 84 23.03 -15.64 10.38
C PRO A 84 23.11 -14.29 11.14
N ARG A 85 23.86 -13.33 10.62
CA ARG A 85 24.02 -12.01 11.26
C ARG A 85 22.79 -11.10 11.10
N ASP A 86 21.93 -11.35 10.11
CA ASP A 86 20.64 -10.69 10.03
C ASP A 86 19.77 -11.24 11.15
N THR A 87 19.32 -10.39 12.03
CA THR A 87 18.52 -10.79 13.19
C THR A 87 17.12 -11.19 12.74
N ILE A 88 16.98 -12.45 12.33
CA ILE A 88 15.72 -13.03 11.87
C ILE A 88 15.24 -14.04 12.90
N ARG A 89 14.04 -13.83 13.41
CA ARG A 89 13.42 -14.76 14.34
C ARG A 89 13.11 -16.07 13.61
N GLY A 90 13.44 -17.20 14.22
CA GLY A 90 13.26 -18.53 13.63
C GLY A 90 14.32 -18.90 12.61
N PHE A 91 15.39 -18.11 12.45
CA PHE A 91 16.46 -18.40 11.49
C PHE A 91 17.05 -19.81 11.66
N ASP A 92 17.26 -20.27 12.91
CA ASP A 92 17.80 -21.61 13.25
C ASP A 92 16.89 -22.77 12.85
N GLN A 93 15.62 -22.50 12.51
CA GLN A 93 14.67 -23.50 12.02
C GLN A 93 14.75 -23.67 10.49
N LEU A 94 15.47 -22.79 9.81
CA LEU A 94 15.62 -22.86 8.36
C LEU A 94 16.63 -23.95 7.94
N PRO A 95 16.50 -24.50 6.73
CA PRO A 95 17.50 -25.40 6.18
C PRO A 95 18.74 -24.61 5.77
N HIS A 96 19.84 -24.78 6.50
CA HIS A 96 21.09 -24.07 6.23
C HIS A 96 22.00 -24.86 5.30
N GLY A 97 22.72 -24.13 4.43
CA GLY A 97 23.87 -24.68 3.71
C GLY A 97 25.04 -25.02 4.64
N ALA A 98 26.07 -25.62 4.09
CA ALA A 98 27.29 -25.93 4.84
C ALA A 98 28.02 -24.69 5.37
N ASP A 99 27.76 -23.54 4.81
CA ASP A 99 28.25 -22.19 5.17
C ASP A 99 27.40 -21.51 6.26
N GLY A 100 26.31 -22.17 6.71
CA GLY A 100 25.40 -21.66 7.72
C GLY A 100 24.38 -20.63 7.21
N ASN A 101 24.33 -20.35 5.90
CA ASN A 101 23.39 -19.43 5.31
C ASN A 101 22.09 -20.13 4.88
N TYR A 102 20.99 -19.38 4.79
CA TYR A 102 19.76 -19.82 4.16
C TYR A 102 19.73 -19.33 2.71
N GLY A 103 19.60 -20.26 1.74
CA GLY A 103 19.45 -19.91 0.34
C GLY A 103 18.00 -19.60 -0.04
N TYR A 104 17.78 -18.55 -0.81
CA TYR A 104 16.45 -18.18 -1.31
C TYR A 104 16.42 -18.00 -2.83
N GLU A 105 15.23 -18.15 -3.37
CA GLU A 105 14.86 -17.80 -4.74
C GLU A 105 13.60 -16.93 -4.68
N SER A 106 13.55 -15.83 -5.46
CA SER A 106 12.37 -14.97 -5.51
C SER A 106 12.16 -14.39 -6.90
N GLU A 107 10.91 -14.34 -7.34
CA GLU A 107 10.54 -13.74 -8.62
C GLU A 107 10.67 -12.22 -8.57
N PHE A 108 11.13 -11.64 -9.68
CA PHE A 108 11.20 -10.20 -9.87
C PHE A 108 10.62 -9.75 -11.21
N GLU A 109 10.28 -8.49 -11.30
CA GLU A 109 9.93 -7.79 -12.53
C GLU A 109 10.56 -6.39 -12.51
N ILE A 110 11.11 -5.96 -13.65
CA ILE A 110 11.64 -4.61 -13.86
C ILE A 110 11.04 -4.05 -15.15
N ILE A 111 10.60 -2.80 -15.13
CA ILE A 111 10.22 -2.03 -16.31
C ILE A 111 11.14 -0.81 -16.39
N ALA A 112 12.01 -0.79 -17.37
CA ALA A 112 13.06 0.21 -17.50
C ALA A 112 13.33 0.58 -18.97
N PRO A 113 14.00 1.71 -19.24
CA PRO A 113 14.43 2.05 -20.59
C PRO A 113 15.27 0.95 -21.22
N GLU A 114 15.07 0.69 -22.51
CA GLU A 114 15.89 -0.28 -23.25
C GLU A 114 17.37 0.11 -23.30
N LYS A 115 17.66 1.41 -23.23
CA LYS A 115 19.03 1.92 -23.13
C LYS A 115 19.37 2.20 -21.68
N PRO A 116 20.28 1.41 -21.07
CA PRO A 116 20.73 1.64 -19.70
C PRO A 116 21.31 3.04 -19.48
N GLY A 117 21.16 3.54 -18.25
CA GLY A 117 21.75 4.82 -17.84
C GLY A 117 20.96 6.06 -18.27
N THR A 118 19.74 5.91 -18.80
CA THR A 118 18.86 7.03 -19.10
C THR A 118 18.04 7.48 -17.89
N ASN A 119 17.82 6.59 -16.92
CA ASN A 119 17.05 6.89 -15.70
C ASN A 119 17.94 6.70 -14.46
N SER A 120 17.82 7.65 -13.54
CA SER A 120 18.51 7.60 -12.24
C SER A 120 17.60 7.19 -11.09
N VAL A 121 16.29 7.21 -11.29
CA VAL A 121 15.28 6.94 -10.26
C VAL A 121 14.53 5.65 -10.60
N ILE A 122 14.29 4.86 -9.56
CA ILE A 122 13.45 3.68 -9.64
C ILE A 122 12.48 3.60 -8.46
N VAL A 123 11.20 3.35 -8.76
CA VAL A 123 10.22 2.97 -7.75
C VAL A 123 10.23 1.45 -7.62
N VAL A 124 10.48 0.98 -6.41
CA VAL A 124 10.42 -0.44 -6.05
C VAL A 124 9.13 -0.68 -5.26
N GLU A 125 8.30 -1.57 -5.74
CA GLU A 125 7.03 -1.87 -5.08
C GLU A 125 7.16 -3.07 -4.14
N ALA A 126 6.74 -2.87 -2.89
CA ALA A 126 6.34 -3.97 -2.04
C ALA A 126 4.96 -4.43 -2.51
N GLU A 127 4.91 -5.53 -3.25
CA GLU A 127 3.66 -6.03 -3.81
C GLU A 127 2.69 -6.52 -2.73
N ASN A 128 1.40 -6.37 -2.96
CA ASN A 128 0.37 -6.81 -2.03
C ASN A 128 -0.20 -8.16 -2.49
N ARG A 129 0.19 -9.24 -1.85
CA ARG A 129 -0.19 -10.62 -2.22
C ARG A 129 0.09 -10.95 -3.68
N GLY A 130 1.28 -10.56 -4.14
CA GLY A 130 1.70 -10.75 -5.52
C GLY A 130 1.10 -9.74 -6.52
N ASN A 131 0.32 -8.75 -6.07
CA ASN A 131 -0.30 -7.78 -6.95
C ASN A 131 0.41 -6.42 -6.88
N PRO A 132 0.71 -5.80 -8.03
CA PRO A 132 1.38 -4.51 -8.13
C PRO A 132 0.36 -3.35 -7.94
N ASN A 133 -0.24 -3.26 -6.75
CA ASN A 133 -1.32 -2.31 -6.48
C ASN A 133 -0.87 -0.86 -6.52
N PHE A 134 0.40 -0.58 -6.15
CA PHE A 134 0.95 0.77 -6.15
C PHE A 134 1.08 1.29 -7.59
N LEU A 135 1.74 0.53 -8.46
CA LEU A 135 1.88 0.89 -9.88
C LEU A 135 0.51 0.98 -10.56
N ASN A 136 -0.36 -0.01 -10.33
CA ASN A 136 -1.70 -0.02 -10.91
C ASN A 136 -2.50 1.24 -10.51
N THR A 137 -2.37 1.69 -9.28
CA THR A 137 -3.01 2.93 -8.81
C THR A 137 -2.41 4.16 -9.50
N LEU A 138 -1.09 4.26 -9.58
CA LEU A 138 -0.41 5.36 -10.28
C LEU A 138 -0.83 5.44 -11.76
N HIS A 139 -0.87 4.31 -12.43
CA HIS A 139 -1.09 4.24 -13.86
C HIS A 139 -2.56 4.11 -14.27
N GLY A 140 -3.49 4.08 -13.30
CA GLY A 140 -4.91 3.93 -13.58
C GLY A 140 -5.26 2.63 -14.33
N SER A 141 -4.48 1.57 -14.10
CA SER A 141 -4.52 0.34 -14.89
C SER A 141 -5.28 -0.81 -14.22
N ALA A 142 -6.43 -0.54 -13.62
CA ALA A 142 -7.25 -1.58 -12.98
C ALA A 142 -7.60 -2.79 -13.89
N GLU A 143 -7.26 -2.77 -15.18
CA GLU A 143 -7.71 -3.72 -16.17
C GLU A 143 -6.66 -4.29 -17.12
N SER A 144 -5.38 -3.95 -16.99
CA SER A 144 -4.40 -4.64 -17.83
C SER A 144 -4.22 -6.06 -17.31
N GLY A 145 -4.87 -6.99 -17.96
CA GLY A 145 -4.62 -8.41 -17.75
C GLY A 145 -3.12 -8.71 -17.89
N PRO A 146 -2.64 -9.79 -17.28
CA PRO A 146 -1.23 -10.14 -17.32
C PRO A 146 -0.79 -10.26 -18.79
N PRO A 147 0.41 -9.79 -19.15
CA PRO A 147 1.02 -10.16 -20.41
C PRO A 147 1.07 -11.69 -20.52
N SER A 148 1.03 -12.18 -21.74
CA SER A 148 1.07 -13.62 -21.98
C SER A 148 2.30 -14.24 -21.30
N GLY A 149 2.11 -14.93 -20.19
CA GLY A 149 3.16 -15.70 -19.53
C GLY A 149 3.41 -15.42 -18.04
N SER A 150 2.94 -14.29 -17.50
CA SER A 150 3.01 -14.00 -16.05
C SER A 150 1.61 -13.73 -15.50
N ALA A 151 1.20 -14.48 -14.49
CA ALA A 151 -0.10 -14.30 -13.84
C ALA A 151 -0.24 -12.96 -13.08
N HIS A 152 0.87 -12.24 -12.87
CA HIS A 152 0.94 -11.09 -11.98
C HIS A 152 1.73 -9.89 -12.56
N ALA A 153 1.85 -9.79 -13.87
CA ALA A 153 2.59 -8.67 -14.45
C ALA A 153 1.91 -7.33 -14.21
N ALA A 154 2.72 -6.35 -13.86
CA ALA A 154 2.27 -4.98 -13.64
C ALA A 154 1.68 -4.38 -14.91
N GLY A 155 0.54 -3.72 -14.79
CA GLY A 155 -0.05 -2.98 -15.90
C GLY A 155 0.74 -1.75 -16.28
N VAL A 156 0.92 -1.51 -17.57
CA VAL A 156 1.58 -0.29 -18.06
C VAL A 156 0.66 0.92 -17.98
N GLY A 157 -0.66 0.68 -18.05
CA GLY A 157 -1.70 1.71 -17.94
C GLY A 157 -1.42 2.95 -18.77
N ASN A 158 -1.53 4.13 -18.16
CA ASN A 158 -1.20 5.40 -18.78
C ASN A 158 0.30 5.70 -18.84
N GLY A 159 1.15 4.84 -18.25
CA GLY A 159 2.60 4.99 -18.30
C GLY A 159 3.16 6.15 -17.47
N PHE A 160 2.44 6.65 -16.49
CA PHE A 160 2.79 7.87 -15.74
C PHE A 160 4.26 7.92 -15.28
N LEU A 161 4.76 6.90 -14.58
CA LEU A 161 6.15 6.86 -14.13
C LEU A 161 7.12 6.97 -15.31
N PHE A 162 6.85 6.25 -16.36
CA PHE A 162 7.72 6.13 -17.53
C PHE A 162 7.76 7.42 -18.36
N GLU A 163 6.63 8.15 -18.46
CA GLU A 163 6.59 9.48 -19.07
C GLU A 163 7.45 10.50 -18.33
N HIS A 164 7.67 10.29 -17.01
CA HIS A 164 8.54 11.12 -16.18
C HIS A 164 9.98 10.62 -16.10
N GLY A 165 10.32 9.56 -16.82
CA GLY A 165 11.68 9.03 -16.86
C GLY A 165 12.03 8.12 -15.69
N THR A 166 11.05 7.66 -14.92
CA THR A 166 11.25 6.78 -13.77
C THR A 166 11.14 5.32 -14.20
N SER A 167 11.97 4.47 -13.63
CA SER A 167 11.88 3.01 -13.77
C SER A 167 11.02 2.42 -12.66
N TYR A 168 10.57 1.18 -12.85
CA TYR A 168 9.81 0.43 -11.88
C TYR A 168 10.38 -0.96 -11.67
N ALA A 169 10.35 -1.45 -10.43
CA ALA A 169 10.68 -2.82 -10.11
C ALA A 169 9.82 -3.37 -8.97
N ARG A 170 9.74 -4.69 -8.89
CA ARG A 170 9.19 -5.44 -7.75
C ARG A 170 9.91 -6.76 -7.57
N VAL A 171 9.89 -7.28 -6.37
CA VAL A 171 10.36 -8.62 -6.01
C VAL A 171 9.38 -9.25 -5.04
N GLN A 172 9.15 -10.55 -5.16
CA GLN A 172 8.29 -11.26 -4.22
C GLN A 172 8.97 -11.34 -2.84
N TRP A 173 8.24 -10.92 -1.82
CA TRP A 173 8.74 -10.85 -0.44
C TRP A 173 7.83 -11.58 0.55
N GLN A 174 6.57 -11.82 0.19
CA GLN A 174 5.53 -12.20 1.12
C GLN A 174 5.44 -13.71 1.30
N THR A 175 5.34 -14.15 2.55
CA THR A 175 5.02 -15.53 2.93
C THR A 175 3.75 -16.03 2.23
N GLY A 176 3.82 -17.26 1.70
CA GLY A 176 2.73 -17.88 0.96
C GLY A 176 2.58 -17.40 -0.50
N ILE A 177 3.36 -16.40 -0.91
CA ILE A 177 3.50 -15.94 -2.31
C ILE A 177 4.90 -16.29 -2.81
N ALA A 178 5.94 -15.76 -2.17
CA ALA A 178 7.32 -16.14 -2.45
C ALA A 178 7.62 -17.53 -1.87
N ALA A 179 7.99 -18.47 -2.75
CA ALA A 179 8.23 -19.87 -2.34
C ALA A 179 9.32 -20.02 -1.28
N SER A 180 10.29 -19.09 -1.26
CA SER A 180 11.43 -19.11 -0.34
C SER A 180 11.25 -18.23 0.91
N VAL A 181 10.06 -17.68 1.14
CA VAL A 181 9.75 -16.95 2.38
C VAL A 181 8.95 -17.90 3.29
N PRO A 182 9.59 -18.55 4.25
CA PRO A 182 8.95 -19.56 5.09
C PRO A 182 8.11 -18.93 6.19
N GLU A 183 7.07 -19.65 6.64
CA GLU A 183 6.22 -19.21 7.76
C GLU A 183 6.93 -19.27 9.13
N THR A 184 8.12 -19.86 9.18
CA THR A 184 8.84 -20.13 10.44
C THR A 184 9.97 -19.15 10.73
N ALA A 185 10.29 -18.23 9.80
CA ALA A 185 11.38 -17.28 9.96
C ALA A 185 10.96 -15.86 9.54
N GLU A 186 10.81 -15.01 10.53
CA GLU A 186 10.44 -13.62 10.35
C GLU A 186 11.60 -12.80 9.77
N GLY A 187 11.29 -11.91 8.84
CA GLY A 187 12.27 -10.98 8.27
C GLY A 187 12.98 -11.47 7.01
N VAL A 188 12.76 -12.72 6.54
CA VAL A 188 13.34 -13.19 5.27
C VAL A 188 12.88 -12.34 4.10
N GLY A 189 11.59 -11.96 4.05
CA GLY A 189 11.04 -11.11 3.00
C GLY A 189 11.66 -9.72 2.99
N GLU A 190 11.92 -9.15 4.17
CA GLU A 190 12.59 -7.85 4.34
C GLU A 190 14.04 -7.92 3.86
N VAL A 191 14.76 -9.00 4.16
CA VAL A 191 16.12 -9.19 3.64
C VAL A 191 16.10 -9.28 2.11
N ILE A 192 15.16 -10.02 1.52
CA ILE A 192 15.01 -10.10 0.05
C ILE A 192 14.79 -8.70 -0.55
N MET A 193 13.88 -7.91 0.03
CA MET A 193 13.59 -6.55 -0.45
C MET A 193 14.81 -5.63 -0.31
N ARG A 194 15.49 -5.66 0.83
CA ARG A 194 16.72 -4.89 1.06
C ARG A 194 17.79 -5.23 0.04
N ASP A 195 18.06 -6.52 -0.13
CA ASP A 195 19.13 -7.00 -1.00
C ASP A 195 18.81 -6.76 -2.48
N PHE A 196 17.52 -6.78 -2.85
CA PHE A 196 17.07 -6.39 -4.17
C PHE A 196 17.29 -4.88 -4.42
N GLY A 197 16.96 -4.02 -3.46
CA GLY A 197 17.28 -2.60 -3.52
C GLY A 197 18.78 -2.35 -3.66
N ARG A 198 19.61 -3.05 -2.88
CA ARG A 198 21.08 -2.97 -2.99
C ARG A 198 21.60 -3.40 -4.37
N LEU A 199 21.00 -4.44 -4.95
CA LEU A 199 21.35 -4.87 -6.31
C LEU A 199 21.03 -3.77 -7.33
N LEU A 200 19.83 -3.16 -7.25
CA LEU A 200 19.41 -2.08 -8.13
C LEU A 200 20.27 -0.83 -7.95
N ALA A 201 20.74 -0.54 -6.74
CA ALA A 201 21.67 0.55 -6.45
C ALA A 201 23.13 0.26 -6.89
N GLY A 202 23.42 -0.94 -7.41
CA GLY A 202 24.78 -1.35 -7.76
C GLY A 202 25.69 -1.60 -6.56
N ARG A 203 25.12 -1.82 -5.35
CA ARG A 203 25.87 -2.05 -4.10
C ARG A 203 26.12 -3.53 -3.81
N THR A 204 25.70 -4.43 -4.70
CA THR A 204 25.88 -5.88 -4.59
C THR A 204 26.74 -6.38 -5.74
N VAL A 205 27.70 -7.24 -5.44
CA VAL A 205 28.48 -7.96 -6.45
C VAL A 205 27.86 -9.34 -6.66
N LEU A 206 27.39 -9.58 -7.88
CA LEU A 206 26.89 -10.88 -8.28
C LEU A 206 28.04 -11.86 -8.55
N ASP A 207 27.82 -13.13 -8.32
CA ASP A 207 28.73 -14.21 -8.72
C ASP A 207 28.73 -14.40 -10.25
N THR A 208 27.75 -13.81 -10.93
CA THR A 208 27.58 -13.77 -12.38
C THR A 208 27.61 -12.33 -12.89
N LYS A 209 27.66 -12.14 -14.22
CA LYS A 209 27.58 -10.78 -14.80
C LYS A 209 26.20 -10.15 -14.50
N GLN A 210 26.21 -8.93 -13.96
CA GLN A 210 24.98 -8.17 -13.73
C GLN A 210 24.32 -7.80 -15.06
N PRO A 211 23.00 -8.08 -15.23
CA PRO A 211 22.25 -7.60 -16.38
C PRO A 211 22.12 -6.07 -16.36
N ALA A 212 22.11 -5.45 -17.53
CA ALA A 212 22.09 -4.00 -17.66
C ALA A 212 20.82 -3.32 -17.10
N ASP A 213 19.72 -4.06 -17.01
CA ASP A 213 18.45 -3.57 -16.47
C ASP A 213 18.46 -3.32 -14.96
N PHE A 214 19.45 -3.87 -14.26
CA PHE A 214 19.58 -3.76 -12.80
C PHE A 214 20.35 -2.51 -12.34
N GLY A 215 20.47 -1.49 -13.14
CA GLY A 215 21.04 -0.23 -12.72
C GLY A 215 22.52 -0.04 -13.10
N PRO A 216 23.30 0.77 -12.34
CA PRO A 216 22.92 1.32 -11.02
C PRO A 216 21.90 2.47 -11.08
N TYR A 217 20.95 2.48 -10.15
CA TYR A 217 20.04 3.60 -9.89
C TYR A 217 20.57 4.40 -8.69
N HIS A 218 20.38 5.73 -8.74
CA HIS A 218 20.89 6.63 -7.69
C HIS A 218 19.87 6.93 -6.61
N THR A 219 18.59 6.86 -6.96
CA THR A 219 17.47 7.12 -6.04
C THR A 219 16.48 5.97 -6.12
N LEU A 220 16.26 5.31 -4.99
CA LEU A 220 15.31 4.23 -4.84
C LEU A 220 14.18 4.68 -3.92
N ILE A 221 12.93 4.50 -4.38
CA ILE A 221 11.73 4.80 -3.60
C ILE A 221 10.96 3.50 -3.40
N LEU A 222 10.70 3.13 -2.14
CA LEU A 222 9.88 1.99 -1.79
C LEU A 222 8.41 2.41 -1.71
N GLY A 223 7.55 1.79 -2.50
CA GLY A 223 6.12 2.10 -2.55
C GLY A 223 5.24 0.90 -2.18
N GLY A 224 4.13 1.14 -1.48
CA GLY A 224 3.19 0.07 -1.15
C GLY A 224 1.83 0.57 -0.66
N ILE A 225 0.81 -0.26 -0.85
CA ILE A 225 -0.59 0.04 -0.47
C ILE A 225 -1.14 -1.05 0.42
N SER A 226 -1.85 -0.68 1.49
CA SER A 226 -2.54 -1.62 2.40
C SER A 226 -1.53 -2.51 3.14
N LEU A 227 -1.60 -3.83 3.01
CA LEU A 227 -0.65 -4.78 3.60
C LEU A 227 0.81 -4.42 3.29
N SER A 228 1.07 -3.91 2.11
CA SER A 228 2.40 -3.45 1.70
C SER A 228 2.82 -2.14 2.37
N GLY A 229 1.86 -1.31 2.76
CA GLY A 229 2.11 -0.18 3.66
C GLY A 229 2.58 -0.65 5.03
N PHE A 230 1.95 -1.69 5.60
CA PHE A 230 2.40 -2.31 6.86
C PHE A 230 3.80 -2.93 6.73
N PHE A 231 4.08 -3.55 5.58
CA PHE A 231 5.43 -4.04 5.29
C PHE A 231 6.46 -2.91 5.34
N ILE A 232 6.17 -1.78 4.69
CA ILE A 232 7.08 -0.62 4.68
C ILE A 232 7.32 -0.11 6.09
N ASP A 233 6.26 0.02 6.89
CA ASP A 233 6.35 0.45 8.29
C ASP A 233 7.23 -0.50 9.10
N THR A 234 7.04 -1.81 8.93
CA THR A 234 7.86 -2.85 9.58
C THR A 234 9.31 -2.80 9.10
N PHE A 235 9.53 -2.71 7.80
CA PHE A 235 10.85 -2.66 7.16
C PHE A 235 11.70 -1.51 7.69
N ILE A 236 11.09 -0.34 7.86
CA ILE A 236 11.76 0.84 8.41
C ILE A 236 11.98 0.69 9.91
N ALA A 237 10.95 0.37 10.69
CA ALA A 237 11.00 0.31 12.14
C ALA A 237 11.97 -0.74 12.67
N GLU A 238 12.07 -1.89 12.01
CA GLU A 238 13.00 -2.98 12.36
C GLU A 238 14.43 -2.75 11.79
N GLY A 239 14.65 -1.65 11.06
CA GLY A 239 15.97 -1.25 10.58
C GLY A 239 16.45 -1.97 9.32
N PHE A 240 15.56 -2.65 8.58
CA PHE A 240 15.94 -3.34 7.34
C PHE A 240 16.34 -2.38 6.22
N ASN A 241 15.97 -1.09 6.31
CA ASN A 241 16.43 -0.09 5.34
C ASN A 241 17.92 0.26 5.47
N ALA A 242 18.61 -0.23 6.50
CA ALA A 242 20.04 0.00 6.66
C ALA A 242 20.86 -0.91 5.72
N ASP A 243 21.71 -0.31 4.89
CA ASP A 243 22.71 -1.07 4.14
C ASP A 243 23.70 -1.73 5.13
N PRO A 244 23.87 -3.04 5.10
CA PRO A 244 24.72 -3.74 6.06
C PRO A 244 26.22 -3.40 5.94
N VAL A 245 26.64 -2.71 4.88
CA VAL A 245 28.06 -2.33 4.65
C VAL A 245 28.35 -0.96 5.28
N ASP A 246 27.57 0.05 4.95
CA ASP A 246 27.83 1.44 5.35
C ASP A 246 26.79 2.02 6.33
N GLY A 247 25.69 1.32 6.55
CA GLY A 247 24.60 1.74 7.45
C GLY A 247 23.71 2.84 6.88
N GLY A 248 23.95 3.29 5.65
CA GLY A 248 23.10 4.26 4.95
C GLY A 248 21.76 3.65 4.50
N PRO A 249 20.83 4.46 3.98
CA PRO A 249 19.57 3.94 3.48
C PRO A 249 19.77 3.15 2.18
N VAL A 250 19.06 2.04 2.06
CA VAL A 250 18.91 1.32 0.78
C VAL A 250 17.90 2.02 -0.09
N PHE A 251 16.78 2.42 0.51
CA PHE A 251 15.76 3.25 -0.13
C PHE A 251 15.81 4.64 0.48
N GLU A 252 16.06 5.65 -0.35
CA GLU A 252 16.14 7.05 0.06
C GLU A 252 14.78 7.63 0.39
N GLY A 253 13.71 7.09 -0.26
CA GLY A 253 12.33 7.46 -0.03
C GLY A 253 11.43 6.27 0.20
N ALA A 254 10.31 6.48 0.92
CA ALA A 254 9.27 5.48 1.09
C ALA A 254 7.89 6.13 1.09
N ILE A 255 6.91 5.47 0.45
CA ILE A 255 5.50 5.87 0.40
C ILE A 255 4.64 4.70 0.87
N ALA A 256 4.06 4.83 2.06
CA ALA A 256 3.10 3.87 2.60
C ALA A 256 1.68 4.44 2.49
N VAL A 257 0.86 3.86 1.63
CA VAL A 257 -0.57 4.16 1.57
C VAL A 257 -1.29 3.16 2.48
N ASP A 258 -2.10 3.68 3.41
CA ASP A 258 -2.80 2.89 4.43
C ASP A 258 -1.87 2.12 5.40
N GLY A 259 -0.60 2.50 5.49
CA GLY A 259 0.34 1.98 6.48
C GLY A 259 -0.09 2.40 7.87
N THR A 260 -0.17 3.71 8.08
CA THR A 260 -0.67 4.34 9.32
C THR A 260 0.01 3.86 10.59
N GLY A 261 1.31 3.51 10.50
CA GLY A 261 2.08 2.97 11.62
C GLY A 261 1.73 1.52 11.99
N ASN A 262 0.86 0.85 11.25
CA ASN A 262 0.61 -0.57 11.47
C ASN A 262 1.81 -1.39 10.99
N TRP A 263 2.06 -2.50 11.62
CA TRP A 263 3.21 -3.35 11.34
C TRP A 263 2.83 -4.82 11.24
N LEU A 264 3.68 -5.60 10.59
CA LEU A 264 3.52 -7.02 10.37
C LEU A 264 4.51 -7.79 11.24
N ALA A 265 4.03 -8.77 11.97
CA ALA A 265 4.84 -9.89 12.39
C ALA A 265 4.79 -10.90 11.24
N LEU A 266 5.70 -10.81 10.28
CA LEU A 266 5.54 -11.42 8.97
C LEU A 266 5.29 -12.92 9.00
N ASN A 267 5.92 -13.62 9.88
CA ASN A 267 5.79 -15.07 10.01
C ASN A 267 4.88 -15.46 11.18
N GLU A 268 4.52 -14.52 12.03
CA GLU A 268 3.55 -14.70 13.09
C GLU A 268 2.16 -14.19 12.72
N LEU A 269 1.99 -13.64 11.53
CA LEU A 269 0.73 -13.05 11.10
C LEU A 269 -0.43 -14.04 11.28
N ALA A 270 -0.21 -15.29 10.97
CA ALA A 270 -1.20 -16.34 11.16
C ALA A 270 -1.47 -16.64 12.66
N ALA A 271 -0.47 -16.52 13.53
CA ALA A 271 -0.60 -16.75 14.97
C ALA A 271 -1.04 -15.49 15.72
N ALA A 272 -0.68 -14.33 15.20
CA ALA A 272 -0.98 -13.03 15.78
C ALA A 272 -2.43 -12.63 15.59
N VAL A 273 -3.08 -13.24 14.63
CA VAL A 273 -4.43 -12.89 14.24
C VAL A 273 -5.42 -13.88 14.83
N ASP A 274 -5.70 -13.78 16.09
CA ASP A 274 -6.99 -14.22 16.63
C ASP A 274 -8.08 -13.18 16.32
N SER A 275 -7.93 -12.44 15.26
CA SER A 275 -8.95 -11.52 14.86
C SER A 275 -9.65 -12.11 13.65
N LYS A 276 -10.77 -12.71 13.90
CA LYS A 276 -11.75 -13.09 12.87
C LYS A 276 -12.16 -11.89 12.02
N GLU A 277 -11.84 -10.69 12.45
CA GLU A 277 -12.29 -9.43 11.90
C GLU A 277 -11.21 -8.76 11.05
N PHE A 278 -9.96 -8.76 11.49
CA PHE A 278 -8.86 -8.04 10.83
C PHE A 278 -7.59 -8.87 10.82
N PRO A 279 -7.49 -9.81 9.87
CA PRO A 279 -6.36 -10.73 9.80
C PRO A 279 -5.01 -10.08 9.49
N TYR A 280 -4.92 -8.77 9.43
CA TYR A 280 -3.70 -8.05 9.05
C TYR A 280 -3.16 -7.13 10.14
N LEU A 281 -3.79 -7.10 11.31
CA LEU A 281 -3.32 -6.27 12.40
C LEU A 281 -2.51 -7.08 13.40
N VAL A 282 -1.46 -6.47 13.91
CA VAL A 282 -0.67 -7.06 14.98
C VAL A 282 -1.52 -7.27 16.23
N PRO A 283 -1.30 -8.30 17.03
CA PRO A 283 -2.15 -8.65 18.16
C PRO A 283 -2.34 -7.57 19.19
N ASP A 284 -1.29 -6.82 19.54
CA ASP A 284 -1.40 -5.69 20.45
C ASP A 284 -2.08 -4.49 19.76
N GLY A 285 -2.13 -4.53 18.44
CA GLY A 285 -2.93 -3.69 17.56
C GLY A 285 -2.67 -2.21 17.71
N LYS A 286 -1.57 -1.84 18.33
CA LYS A 286 -1.19 -0.45 18.53
C LYS A 286 -0.26 -0.02 17.41
N PRO A 287 -0.70 0.92 16.54
CA PRO A 287 0.17 1.48 15.52
C PRO A 287 1.42 2.12 16.13
N LEU A 288 2.52 2.02 15.40
CA LEU A 288 3.75 2.71 15.74
C LEU A 288 3.55 4.23 15.68
N ARG A 289 4.11 4.94 16.63
CA ARG A 289 4.25 6.39 16.53
C ARG A 289 5.33 6.74 15.52
N ALA A 290 5.26 7.92 14.94
CA ALA A 290 6.26 8.39 14.00
C ALA A 290 7.70 8.32 14.56
N SER A 291 7.88 8.52 15.85
CA SER A 291 9.19 8.40 16.52
C SER A 291 9.64 6.96 16.78
N GLU A 292 8.72 6.00 16.70
CA GLU A 292 9.04 4.57 16.79
C GLU A 292 9.34 4.02 15.39
N LEU A 293 8.69 4.56 14.36
CA LEU A 293 8.92 4.22 12.96
C LEU A 293 10.24 4.81 12.45
N LEU A 294 10.45 6.11 12.68
CA LEU A 294 11.65 6.85 12.27
C LEU A 294 12.45 7.19 13.53
N GLY A 295 13.38 6.32 13.88
CA GLY A 295 14.17 6.44 15.11
C GLY A 295 15.27 7.51 15.08
N GLY A 296 15.41 8.27 14.02
CA GLY A 296 16.52 9.20 13.78
C GLY A 296 17.81 8.49 13.34
N HIS A 297 17.67 7.33 12.71
CA HIS A 297 18.79 6.57 12.16
C HIS A 297 19.27 7.16 10.84
N VAL A 298 20.52 6.94 10.50
CA VAL A 298 21.10 7.34 9.19
C VAL A 298 20.34 6.67 8.05
N SER A 299 19.82 5.48 8.29
CA SER A 299 19.06 4.68 7.33
C SER A 299 17.58 5.07 7.18
N ASP A 300 17.08 6.04 7.97
CA ASP A 300 15.69 6.47 7.84
C ASP A 300 15.47 7.10 6.45
N PRO A 301 14.46 6.64 5.69
CA PRO A 301 14.12 7.24 4.41
C PRO A 301 13.43 8.60 4.59
N PHE A 302 13.23 9.33 3.51
CA PHE A 302 12.18 10.33 3.47
C PHE A 302 10.83 9.58 3.37
N TYR A 303 10.04 9.64 4.43
CA TYR A 303 8.86 8.81 4.59
C TYR A 303 7.56 9.59 4.37
N VAL A 304 6.71 9.09 3.48
CA VAL A 304 5.37 9.63 3.25
C VAL A 304 4.33 8.61 3.68
N ASP A 305 3.56 8.96 4.70
CA ASP A 305 2.43 8.16 5.19
C ASP A 305 1.12 8.77 4.68
N ILE A 306 0.27 7.95 4.09
CA ILE A 306 -1.03 8.35 3.57
C ILE A 306 -2.09 7.53 4.28
N ALA A 307 -2.98 8.21 5.03
CA ALA A 307 -4.12 7.59 5.67
C ALA A 307 -5.41 7.99 4.98
N ASN A 308 -6.23 7.02 4.69
CA ASN A 308 -7.56 7.24 4.17
C ASN A 308 -8.60 7.41 5.30
N TYR A 309 -9.74 8.03 4.99
CA TYR A 309 -10.80 8.29 5.97
C TYR A 309 -11.26 7.00 6.68
N THR A 310 -11.36 5.89 5.95
CA THR A 310 -11.74 4.60 6.53
C THR A 310 -10.72 4.02 7.51
N ASP A 311 -9.44 4.40 7.42
CA ASP A 311 -8.37 3.87 8.26
C ASP A 311 -8.48 4.33 9.72
N PHE A 312 -9.12 5.46 9.95
CA PHE A 312 -9.42 5.95 11.29
C PHE A 312 -10.40 5.04 12.04
N TYR A 313 -11.25 4.35 11.30
CA TYR A 313 -12.24 3.42 11.85
C TYR A 313 -11.73 1.99 11.92
N ARG A 314 -10.83 1.63 11.03
CA ARG A 314 -10.38 0.27 10.82
C ARG A 314 -8.94 0.02 11.28
N LEU A 315 -8.00 0.90 10.92
CA LEU A 315 -6.57 0.74 11.15
C LEU A 315 -6.06 1.57 12.34
N ARG A 316 -6.96 2.20 13.09
CA ARG A 316 -6.58 3.01 14.26
C ARG A 316 -5.63 4.17 13.93
N ALA A 317 -5.76 4.75 12.73
CA ALA A 317 -4.88 5.81 12.23
C ALA A 317 -4.75 7.03 13.16
N SER A 318 -5.73 7.24 14.07
CA SER A 318 -5.68 8.28 15.10
C SER A 318 -4.63 8.03 16.19
N LEU A 319 -4.07 6.83 16.30
CA LEU A 319 -3.04 6.50 17.30
C LEU A 319 -1.63 6.76 16.79
N THR A 320 -1.45 6.90 15.48
CA THR A 320 -0.16 7.30 14.90
C THR A 320 0.09 8.75 15.26
N ASP A 321 1.05 8.99 16.13
CA ASP A 321 1.46 10.35 16.50
C ASP A 321 2.34 10.94 15.41
N VAL A 322 1.76 11.84 14.62
CA VAL A 322 2.46 12.56 13.54
C VAL A 322 2.80 14.01 13.91
N ALA A 323 2.52 14.41 15.14
CA ALA A 323 2.86 15.75 15.63
C ALA A 323 4.37 15.95 15.83
N THR A 324 5.19 15.00 15.35
CA THR A 324 6.63 15.10 15.40
C THR A 324 7.14 16.10 14.36
N LYS A 325 8.08 16.94 14.76
CA LYS A 325 8.81 17.86 13.88
C LYS A 325 9.85 17.11 13.02
N ASN A 326 9.53 15.93 12.53
CA ASN A 326 10.45 15.20 11.66
C ASN A 326 10.37 15.77 10.25
N GLU A 327 11.44 16.45 9.82
CA GLU A 327 11.51 17.08 8.51
C GLU A 327 11.52 16.06 7.36
N ARG A 328 11.91 14.82 7.66
CA ARG A 328 11.92 13.71 6.69
C ARG A 328 10.61 12.91 6.67
N MET A 329 9.55 13.40 7.29
CA MET A 329 8.24 12.77 7.28
C MET A 329 7.18 13.70 6.75
N ARG A 330 6.25 13.16 5.95
CA ARG A 330 4.97 13.79 5.60
C ARG A 330 3.86 12.82 5.90
N ARG A 331 2.77 13.34 6.43
CA ARG A 331 1.52 12.62 6.58
C ARG A 331 0.41 13.35 5.88
N TYR A 332 -0.35 12.64 5.05
CA TYR A 332 -1.54 13.16 4.38
C TYR A 332 -2.75 12.32 4.75
N ASP A 333 -3.75 12.97 5.33
CA ASP A 333 -5.04 12.34 5.56
C ASP A 333 -5.96 12.64 4.38
N TRP A 334 -6.37 11.59 3.67
CA TRP A 334 -7.19 11.67 2.46
C TRP A 334 -8.65 11.30 2.75
N PRO A 335 -9.64 12.02 2.17
CA PRO A 335 -11.06 11.77 2.39
C PRO A 335 -11.59 10.53 1.64
N SER A 336 -10.73 9.72 1.10
CA SER A 336 -11.05 8.51 0.36
C SER A 336 -11.24 7.29 1.27
N ALA A 337 -11.56 6.13 0.68
CA ALA A 337 -11.55 4.85 1.34
C ALA A 337 -10.20 4.15 1.14
N HIS A 338 -9.87 3.20 2.02
CA HIS A 338 -8.70 2.34 1.90
C HIS A 338 -8.60 1.64 0.52
N ALA A 339 -9.73 1.17 -0.01
CA ALA A 339 -9.83 0.62 -1.36
C ALA A 339 -11.02 1.24 -2.08
N PRO A 340 -10.86 2.45 -2.65
CA PRO A 340 -11.93 3.14 -3.33
C PRO A 340 -12.34 2.42 -4.62
N ALA A 341 -13.54 2.71 -5.09
CA ALA A 341 -14.03 2.26 -6.38
C ALA A 341 -14.26 3.47 -7.30
N PRO A 342 -13.22 4.05 -7.89
CA PRO A 342 -13.33 5.20 -8.75
C PRO A 342 -14.29 4.95 -9.91
N ILE A 343 -14.98 5.99 -10.34
CA ILE A 343 -15.80 5.94 -11.56
C ILE A 343 -14.86 5.91 -12.75
N ASP A 344 -15.04 4.92 -13.61
CA ASP A 344 -14.36 4.91 -14.90
C ASP A 344 -14.95 5.96 -15.85
N GLN A 345 -14.16 6.39 -16.80
CA GLN A 345 -14.59 7.40 -17.79
C GLN A 345 -15.64 6.86 -18.77
N SER A 346 -15.93 5.58 -18.77
CA SER A 346 -16.92 4.95 -19.66
C SER A 346 -18.36 5.11 -19.14
N GLY A 347 -18.55 5.74 -17.96
CA GLY A 347 -19.85 5.91 -17.36
C GLY A 347 -20.43 4.61 -16.83
N GLY A 348 -19.58 3.65 -16.51
CA GLY A 348 -19.97 2.38 -15.93
C GLY A 348 -20.85 2.56 -14.69
N SER A 349 -21.69 1.57 -14.40
CA SER A 349 -22.52 1.55 -13.19
C SER A 349 -21.65 1.71 -11.95
N ALA A 350 -22.14 2.45 -10.96
CA ALA A 350 -21.49 2.55 -9.67
C ALA A 350 -21.11 1.15 -9.17
N ARG A 351 -19.85 0.96 -8.80
CA ARG A 351 -19.45 -0.30 -8.16
C ARG A 351 -20.20 -0.43 -6.85
N ALA A 352 -20.77 -1.59 -6.62
CA ALA A 352 -21.51 -1.89 -5.41
C ALA A 352 -21.05 -3.25 -4.87
N SER A 353 -21.15 -3.43 -3.58
CA SER A 353 -20.83 -4.69 -2.91
C SER A 353 -21.92 -5.03 -1.89
N ARG A 354 -22.04 -6.31 -1.58
CA ARG A 354 -22.94 -6.77 -0.52
C ARG A 354 -22.20 -6.77 0.80
N CYS A 355 -22.65 -5.88 1.68
CA CYS A 355 -22.10 -5.71 3.02
C CYS A 355 -23.21 -5.86 4.06
N ASN A 356 -22.86 -5.87 5.35
CA ASN A 356 -23.82 -5.89 6.45
C ASN A 356 -24.89 -7.00 6.32
N GLY A 357 -24.45 -8.24 6.07
CA GLY A 357 -25.37 -9.36 5.92
C GLY A 357 -26.10 -9.41 4.57
N GLY A 358 -25.55 -8.79 3.53
CA GLY A 358 -26.06 -8.87 2.16
C GLY A 358 -26.75 -7.61 1.65
N VAL A 359 -26.71 -6.52 2.40
CA VAL A 359 -27.19 -5.22 1.91
C VAL A 359 -26.26 -4.71 0.82
N LEU A 360 -26.85 -4.34 -0.33
CA LEU A 360 -26.09 -3.71 -1.42
C LEU A 360 -25.79 -2.26 -1.04
N VAL A 361 -24.52 -1.90 -1.07
CA VAL A 361 -24.03 -0.53 -0.81
C VAL A 361 -23.21 -0.03 -1.98
N ASP A 362 -23.36 1.23 -2.34
CA ASP A 362 -22.47 1.90 -3.26
C ASP A 362 -21.11 2.08 -2.59
N LEU A 363 -20.04 1.90 -3.35
CA LEU A 363 -18.68 2.05 -2.86
C LEU A 363 -18.20 3.49 -3.00
N ASN A 364 -17.27 3.91 -2.14
CA ASN A 364 -16.67 5.24 -2.17
C ASN A 364 -15.96 5.48 -3.51
N PRO A 365 -16.33 6.52 -4.28
CA PRO A 365 -15.78 6.78 -5.60
C PRO A 365 -14.55 7.71 -5.61
N ILE A 366 -14.13 8.25 -4.46
CA ILE A 366 -13.05 9.23 -4.39
C ILE A 366 -11.71 8.56 -4.72
N PRO A 367 -11.02 8.96 -5.81
CA PRO A 367 -9.86 8.24 -6.30
C PRO A 367 -8.58 8.56 -5.52
N HIS A 368 -7.58 7.68 -5.59
CA HIS A 368 -6.22 7.92 -5.11
C HIS A 368 -5.26 8.40 -6.22
N SER A 369 -5.48 7.99 -7.46
CA SER A 369 -4.50 8.00 -8.55
C SER A 369 -3.82 9.35 -8.76
N ALA A 370 -4.59 10.42 -9.00
CA ALA A 370 -4.04 11.74 -9.28
C ALA A 370 -3.23 12.31 -8.09
N TYR A 371 -3.70 12.04 -6.88
CA TYR A 371 -3.04 12.49 -5.65
C TYR A 371 -1.76 11.71 -5.38
N LEU A 372 -1.79 10.39 -5.61
CA LEU A 372 -0.62 9.53 -5.46
C LEU A 372 0.46 9.87 -6.51
N ARG A 373 0.06 10.18 -7.75
CA ARG A 373 0.97 10.66 -8.80
C ARG A 373 1.73 11.91 -8.36
N ALA A 374 1.02 12.89 -7.80
CA ALA A 374 1.65 14.11 -7.32
C ALA A 374 2.63 13.84 -6.18
N VAL A 375 2.24 13.06 -5.19
CA VAL A 375 3.09 12.70 -4.06
C VAL A 375 4.35 11.97 -4.54
N THR A 376 4.21 11.00 -5.44
CA THR A 376 5.35 10.22 -5.95
C THR A 376 6.34 11.11 -6.69
N LEU A 377 5.87 11.93 -7.63
CA LEU A 377 6.74 12.80 -8.41
C LEU A 377 7.38 13.90 -7.57
N GLU A 378 6.66 14.48 -6.61
CA GLU A 378 7.25 15.50 -5.73
C GLU A 378 8.26 14.89 -4.75
N LEU A 379 8.07 13.64 -4.31
CA LEU A 379 9.08 12.92 -3.53
C LEU A 379 10.33 12.63 -4.36
N GLU A 380 10.20 12.17 -5.60
CA GLU A 380 11.34 12.01 -6.52
C GLU A 380 12.14 13.31 -6.62
N ARG A 381 11.46 14.43 -6.82
CA ARG A 381 12.09 15.75 -6.93
C ARG A 381 12.68 16.25 -5.61
N GLU A 382 12.12 15.89 -4.48
CA GLU A 382 12.66 16.20 -3.15
C GLU A 382 13.99 15.48 -2.93
N LEU A 383 14.07 14.21 -3.36
CA LEU A 383 15.26 13.37 -3.20
C LEU A 383 16.39 13.69 -4.19
N ASP A 384 16.06 14.18 -5.39
CA ASP A 384 17.05 14.49 -6.44
C ASP A 384 17.82 15.82 -6.19
N VAL A 385 17.38 16.62 -5.24
CA VAL A 385 18.02 17.91 -4.95
C VAL A 385 18.89 17.85 -3.70
N PRO A 386 20.17 18.22 -3.76
CA PRO A 386 21.00 18.39 -2.55
C PRO A 386 20.32 19.33 -1.56
N SER A 387 20.06 18.85 -0.37
CA SER A 387 19.18 19.38 0.69
C SER A 387 19.45 20.80 1.19
N ALA A 388 20.38 21.53 0.61
CA ALA A 388 20.86 22.81 1.16
C ALA A 388 20.24 24.08 0.55
N ARG A 389 19.39 24.01 -0.48
CA ARG A 389 19.09 25.23 -1.28
C ARG A 389 17.66 25.46 -1.75
N GLN A 390 16.68 24.58 -1.48
CA GLN A 390 15.31 24.84 -1.96
C GLN A 390 14.28 24.57 -0.86
N ALA A 391 13.15 25.29 -0.92
CA ALA A 391 11.98 24.99 -0.09
C ALA A 391 11.48 23.56 -0.38
N PRO A 392 10.95 22.85 0.63
CA PRO A 392 10.38 21.52 0.43
C PRO A 392 9.37 21.52 -0.71
N ARG A 393 9.46 20.54 -1.62
CA ARG A 393 8.55 20.41 -2.76
C ARG A 393 7.26 19.71 -2.38
N LEU A 394 7.39 18.70 -1.52
CA LEU A 394 6.22 18.04 -0.95
C LEU A 394 5.41 19.04 -0.10
N PRO A 395 4.09 19.07 -0.29
CA PRO A 395 3.21 19.85 0.58
C PRO A 395 3.43 19.53 2.07
N PRO A 396 3.12 20.46 2.97
CA PRO A 396 3.23 20.19 4.42
C PRO A 396 2.26 19.08 4.84
N THR A 397 2.62 18.39 5.94
CA THR A 397 1.73 17.43 6.61
C THR A 397 0.33 18.05 6.84
N THR A 398 -0.70 17.32 6.45
CA THR A 398 -2.09 17.80 6.49
C THR A 398 -3.00 16.73 7.06
N LEU A 399 -3.51 16.99 8.26
CA LEU A 399 -4.23 16.02 9.08
C LEU A 399 -5.71 16.35 9.23
N PHE A 400 -6.54 15.33 9.42
CA PHE A 400 -7.92 15.53 9.85
C PHE A 400 -8.00 16.18 11.24
N ILE A 401 -9.09 16.91 11.45
CA ILE A 401 -9.48 17.37 12.78
C ILE A 401 -10.19 16.19 13.45
N LEU A 402 -9.64 15.71 14.55
CA LEU A 402 -10.18 14.56 15.25
C LEU A 402 -11.23 14.97 16.30
N ASP A 403 -12.30 14.17 16.39
CA ASP A 403 -13.32 14.30 17.42
C ASP A 403 -12.98 13.40 18.61
N PRO A 404 -12.62 13.97 19.77
CA PRO A 404 -12.31 13.19 20.97
C PRO A 404 -13.56 12.56 21.61
N ALA A 405 -14.77 13.02 21.25
CA ALA A 405 -16.03 12.50 21.79
C ALA A 405 -16.53 11.27 21.06
N SER A 406 -15.90 10.89 19.95
CA SER A 406 -16.32 9.81 19.07
C SER A 406 -16.17 8.40 19.63
N SER A 407 -15.89 8.25 20.92
CA SER A 407 -15.90 6.96 21.64
C SER A 407 -17.21 6.16 21.56
N ARG A 408 -18.19 6.66 20.80
CA ARG A 408 -19.48 5.99 20.53
C ARG A 408 -19.54 5.28 19.18
N MET A 409 -18.54 5.44 18.33
CA MET A 409 -18.52 4.72 17.06
C MET A 409 -18.24 3.24 17.31
N PRO A 410 -18.87 2.35 16.54
CA PRO A 410 -18.55 0.95 16.62
C PRO A 410 -17.04 0.78 16.40
N ASN A 411 -16.42 0.21 17.41
CA ASN A 411 -14.99 0.02 17.40
C ASN A 411 -14.72 -1.31 16.71
N PHE A 412 -14.35 -1.25 15.45
CA PHE A 412 -14.09 -2.44 14.63
C PHE A 412 -12.81 -3.15 15.05
N ASN A 413 -11.98 -2.48 15.84
CA ASN A 413 -10.73 -3.01 16.30
C ASN A 413 -10.39 -2.42 17.67
N PRO A 414 -11.15 -2.79 18.71
CA PRO A 414 -10.97 -2.23 20.05
C PRO A 414 -9.61 -2.63 20.62
N LEU A 415 -8.94 -1.64 21.20
CA LEU A 415 -7.80 -1.87 22.08
C LEU A 415 -8.27 -1.67 23.52
N PRO A 416 -8.12 -2.66 24.41
CA PRO A 416 -8.48 -2.50 25.80
C PRO A 416 -7.81 -1.29 26.43
N GLY A 417 -8.62 -0.39 27.03
CA GLY A 417 -8.11 0.82 27.68
C GLY A 417 -7.66 1.95 26.76
N VAL A 418 -7.71 1.78 25.44
CA VAL A 418 -7.33 2.82 24.47
C VAL A 418 -8.57 3.46 23.86
N ARG A 419 -8.61 4.79 23.90
CA ARG A 419 -9.66 5.58 23.26
C ARG A 419 -9.24 5.93 21.85
N LEU A 420 -10.03 5.50 20.87
CA LEU A 420 -9.84 5.89 19.47
C LEU A 420 -10.60 7.17 19.17
N SER A 421 -9.99 8.05 18.39
CA SER A 421 -10.64 9.22 17.80
C SER A 421 -10.90 8.98 16.32
N VAL A 422 -11.95 9.58 15.80
CA VAL A 422 -12.25 9.56 14.36
C VAL A 422 -12.31 11.00 13.84
N PRO A 423 -12.22 11.24 12.54
CA PRO A 423 -12.35 12.57 11.98
C PRO A 423 -13.68 13.23 12.35
N LEU A 424 -13.60 14.50 12.76
CA LEU A 424 -14.77 15.37 12.85
C LEU A 424 -15.35 15.53 11.45
N VAL A 425 -16.66 15.51 11.33
CA VAL A 425 -17.35 15.61 10.05
C VAL A 425 -18.27 16.84 10.02
N ASP A 426 -18.50 17.36 8.81
CA ASP A 426 -19.48 18.39 8.54
C ASP A 426 -20.91 17.83 8.39
N GLU A 427 -21.87 18.67 7.98
CA GLU A 427 -23.28 18.30 7.80
C GLU A 427 -23.51 17.27 6.68
N ASP A 428 -22.56 17.17 5.74
CA ASP A 428 -22.56 16.19 4.66
C ASP A 428 -21.71 14.94 4.99
N ALA A 429 -21.34 14.76 6.25
CA ALA A 429 -20.49 13.68 6.73
C ALA A 429 -19.09 13.67 6.09
N GLN A 430 -18.65 14.78 5.48
CA GLN A 430 -17.30 14.89 4.94
C GLN A 430 -16.31 15.13 6.09
N PRO A 431 -15.14 14.47 6.07
CA PRO A 431 -14.13 14.66 7.12
C PRO A 431 -13.57 16.09 7.06
N MET A 432 -13.43 16.71 8.21
CA MET A 432 -12.88 18.06 8.36
C MET A 432 -11.36 18.01 8.53
N GLY A 433 -10.66 18.98 7.97
CA GLY A 433 -9.20 18.95 7.87
C GLY A 433 -8.73 18.02 6.76
N GLY A 434 -7.51 17.46 6.88
CA GLY A 434 -6.92 16.63 5.86
C GLY A 434 -6.68 17.37 4.53
N VAL A 435 -6.32 16.63 3.50
CA VAL A 435 -6.25 17.19 2.15
C VAL A 435 -7.67 17.37 1.62
N ARG A 436 -8.03 18.62 1.39
CA ARG A 436 -9.41 18.97 0.98
C ARG A 436 -9.60 18.74 -0.51
N PHE A 437 -9.92 17.51 -0.87
CA PHE A 437 -10.23 17.14 -2.27
C PHE A 437 -11.44 17.92 -2.80
N PRO A 438 -11.53 18.19 -4.11
CA PRO A 438 -12.70 18.86 -4.67
C PRO A 438 -14.02 18.11 -4.42
N GLU A 439 -13.96 16.77 -4.30
CA GLU A 439 -15.08 15.90 -3.96
C GLU A 439 -15.64 16.16 -2.55
N VAL A 440 -14.82 16.69 -1.66
CA VAL A 440 -15.21 17.06 -0.29
C VAL A 440 -15.63 18.52 -0.19
N GLU A 441 -14.99 19.41 -0.96
CA GLU A 441 -15.36 20.83 -1.01
C GLU A 441 -16.72 21.04 -1.70
N HIS A 442 -17.02 20.19 -2.69
CA HIS A 442 -18.26 20.22 -3.48
C HIS A 442 -18.88 18.82 -3.52
N PRO A 443 -19.44 18.32 -2.41
CA PRO A 443 -19.87 16.94 -2.33
C PRO A 443 -21.12 16.69 -3.18
N VAL A 444 -21.11 15.58 -3.91
CA VAL A 444 -22.28 15.03 -4.62
C VAL A 444 -22.87 13.82 -3.91
N GLY A 445 -22.39 13.52 -2.73
CA GLY A 445 -22.86 12.42 -1.86
C GLY A 445 -22.17 12.46 -0.51
N LYS A 446 -22.52 11.50 0.34
CA LYS A 446 -21.98 11.34 1.69
C LYS A 446 -21.12 10.09 1.77
N PRO A 447 -19.88 10.16 2.24
CA PRO A 447 -19.11 8.97 2.55
C PRO A 447 -19.72 8.26 3.77
N VAL A 448 -19.76 6.93 3.71
CA VAL A 448 -20.08 6.08 4.84
C VAL A 448 -18.79 5.33 5.19
N PRO A 449 -18.04 5.78 6.20
CA PRO A 449 -16.68 5.28 6.43
C PRO A 449 -16.66 3.81 6.78
N VAL A 450 -17.72 3.32 7.44
CA VAL A 450 -17.83 1.90 7.77
C VAL A 450 -19.27 1.46 7.72
N SER A 451 -19.55 0.46 6.90
CA SER A 451 -20.86 -0.20 6.81
C SER A 451 -20.82 -1.59 7.45
N LEU A 452 -19.99 -1.80 8.46
CA LEU A 452 -19.85 -3.12 9.09
C LEU A 452 -20.75 -3.28 10.32
N PRO A 453 -21.25 -4.50 10.57
CA PRO A 453 -21.76 -4.85 11.88
C PRO A 453 -20.62 -4.72 12.92
N PRO A 454 -20.93 -4.57 14.21
CA PRO A 454 -19.92 -4.46 15.28
C PRO A 454 -18.92 -5.61 15.30
N VAL A 455 -19.31 -6.77 14.77
CA VAL A 455 -18.48 -7.95 14.58
C VAL A 455 -18.69 -8.43 13.16
N ALA A 456 -17.63 -8.51 12.36
CA ALA A 456 -17.70 -9.07 11.02
C ALA A 456 -17.98 -10.58 11.11
N THR A 457 -19.05 -11.01 10.47
CA THR A 457 -19.51 -12.40 10.54
C THR A 457 -18.97 -13.26 9.40
N THR A 458 -18.44 -12.62 8.37
CA THR A 458 -17.87 -13.27 7.18
C THR A 458 -16.63 -12.53 6.69
N SER A 459 -15.81 -13.18 5.85
CA SER A 459 -14.70 -12.54 5.17
C SER A 459 -15.13 -11.40 4.24
N ILE A 460 -16.34 -11.47 3.69
CA ILE A 460 -16.93 -10.40 2.86
C ILE A 460 -17.23 -9.19 3.72
N ASP A 461 -17.83 -9.38 4.90
CA ASP A 461 -18.12 -8.30 5.83
C ASP A 461 -16.82 -7.60 6.28
N ALA A 462 -15.78 -8.35 6.59
CA ALA A 462 -14.47 -7.79 6.92
C ALA A 462 -13.88 -6.95 5.77
N THR A 463 -14.04 -7.41 4.52
CA THR A 463 -13.58 -6.69 3.33
C THR A 463 -14.34 -5.38 3.12
N CYS A 464 -15.61 -5.32 3.45
CA CYS A 464 -16.43 -4.10 3.32
C CYS A 464 -15.88 -2.91 4.12
N GLY A 465 -15.17 -3.15 5.22
CA GLY A 465 -14.49 -2.11 5.98
C GLY A 465 -13.39 -1.38 5.20
N ASN A 466 -12.79 -2.05 4.19
CA ASN A 466 -11.78 -1.46 3.32
C ASN A 466 -12.39 -0.55 2.26
N LEU A 467 -13.58 -0.91 1.79
CA LEU A 467 -14.17 -0.29 0.61
C LEU A 467 -14.82 1.05 0.92
N GLY A 468 -15.29 1.23 2.16
CA GLY A 468 -16.17 2.35 2.51
C GLY A 468 -17.46 2.32 1.70
N GLY A 469 -18.45 3.05 2.16
CA GLY A 469 -19.72 3.23 1.46
C GLY A 469 -19.86 4.63 0.90
N TRP A 470 -20.91 4.81 0.08
CA TRP A 470 -21.27 6.09 -0.51
C TRP A 470 -22.79 6.22 -0.62
N GLN A 471 -23.28 7.39 -0.29
CA GLN A 471 -24.69 7.76 -0.47
C GLN A 471 -24.76 8.95 -1.43
N GLN A 472 -25.00 8.66 -2.70
CA GLN A 472 -25.18 9.71 -3.72
C GLN A 472 -26.36 10.60 -3.38
N PHE A 473 -26.22 11.92 -3.51
CA PHE A 473 -27.35 12.85 -3.37
C PHE A 473 -28.36 12.64 -4.50
N PRO A 474 -29.66 12.77 -4.19
CA PRO A 474 -30.70 12.77 -5.22
C PRO A 474 -30.49 13.91 -6.23
N ALA A 475 -30.92 13.73 -7.46
CA ALA A 475 -30.80 14.73 -8.51
C ALA A 475 -31.42 16.09 -8.14
N GLU A 476 -32.51 16.07 -7.38
CA GLU A 476 -33.15 17.29 -6.86
C GLU A 476 -32.23 18.06 -5.89
N GLU A 477 -31.55 17.33 -5.00
CA GLU A 477 -30.59 17.92 -4.06
C GLU A 477 -29.38 18.49 -4.80
N LEU A 478 -28.85 17.77 -5.79
CA LEU A 478 -27.77 18.25 -6.64
C LEU A 478 -28.17 19.52 -7.41
N ALA A 479 -29.37 19.55 -7.98
CA ALA A 479 -29.91 20.71 -8.66
C ALA A 479 -30.08 21.91 -7.72
N LYS A 480 -30.53 21.66 -6.48
CA LYS A 480 -30.64 22.73 -5.46
C LYS A 480 -29.28 23.30 -5.06
N ARG A 481 -28.25 22.44 -4.91
CA ARG A 481 -26.90 22.85 -4.48
C ARG A 481 -26.13 23.56 -5.59
N TYR A 482 -26.19 23.02 -6.79
CA TYR A 482 -25.30 23.42 -7.89
C TYR A 482 -26.04 24.06 -9.07
N GLY A 483 -27.33 23.90 -9.16
CA GLY A 483 -28.14 24.38 -10.31
C GLY A 483 -27.95 23.50 -11.54
N SER A 484 -26.71 23.18 -11.93
CA SER A 484 -26.37 22.38 -13.10
C SER A 484 -25.04 21.65 -12.92
N GLU A 485 -24.82 20.57 -13.70
CA GLU A 485 -23.53 19.89 -13.82
C GLU A 485 -22.41 20.87 -14.20
N ALA A 486 -22.64 21.73 -15.19
CA ALA A 486 -21.63 22.69 -15.65
C ALA A 486 -21.17 23.63 -14.52
N ASN A 487 -22.08 24.06 -13.65
CA ASN A 487 -21.71 24.87 -12.50
C ASN A 487 -20.99 24.08 -11.43
N TYR A 488 -21.39 22.81 -11.20
CA TYR A 488 -20.66 21.90 -10.31
C TYR A 488 -19.22 21.69 -10.80
N VAL A 489 -19.02 21.36 -12.08
CA VAL A 489 -17.70 21.17 -12.67
C VAL A 489 -16.85 22.43 -12.59
N LYS A 490 -17.46 23.61 -12.72
CA LYS A 490 -16.76 24.89 -12.53
C LYS A 490 -16.25 25.04 -11.09
N LEU A 491 -17.09 24.80 -10.08
CA LEU A 491 -16.71 24.89 -8.67
C LEU A 491 -15.64 23.83 -8.32
N TYR A 492 -15.80 22.64 -8.83
CA TYR A 492 -14.79 21.57 -8.71
C TYR A 492 -13.44 22.02 -9.29
N ALA A 493 -13.44 22.62 -10.50
CA ALA A 493 -12.24 23.12 -11.15
C ALA A 493 -11.54 24.20 -10.30
N GLU A 494 -12.29 25.11 -9.70
CA GLU A 494 -11.74 26.16 -8.83
C GLU A 494 -11.04 25.58 -7.59
N SER A 495 -11.57 24.49 -7.01
CA SER A 495 -10.95 23.78 -5.89
C SER A 495 -9.75 22.95 -6.34
N LEU A 496 -9.86 22.31 -7.49
CA LEU A 496 -8.77 21.55 -8.10
C LEU A 496 -7.56 22.43 -8.41
N ASP A 497 -7.79 23.61 -8.99
CA ASP A 497 -6.73 24.57 -9.31
C ASP A 497 -5.98 25.05 -8.05
N LYS A 498 -6.66 25.15 -6.91
CA LYS A 498 -6.00 25.42 -5.61
C LYS A 498 -5.11 24.26 -5.14
N LEU A 499 -5.52 23.01 -5.37
CA LEU A 499 -4.70 21.84 -5.03
C LEU A 499 -3.50 21.69 -5.96
N ILE A 500 -3.67 21.98 -7.25
CA ILE A 500 -2.56 22.04 -8.21
C ILE A 500 -1.54 23.10 -7.76
N ALA A 501 -2.01 24.31 -7.43
CA ALA A 501 -1.13 25.37 -6.97
C ALA A 501 -0.37 25.04 -5.66
N LYS A 502 -0.91 24.12 -4.85
CA LYS A 502 -0.31 23.63 -3.60
C LYS A 502 0.54 22.38 -3.77
N GLY A 503 0.59 21.78 -4.96
CA GLY A 503 1.37 20.57 -5.24
C GLY A 503 0.69 19.25 -4.83
N TYR A 504 -0.59 19.24 -4.48
CA TYR A 504 -1.32 18.00 -4.16
C TYR A 504 -1.83 17.25 -5.38
N VAL A 505 -1.88 17.90 -6.54
CA VAL A 505 -2.30 17.34 -7.82
C VAL A 505 -1.42 17.92 -8.92
N LEU A 506 -1.10 17.12 -9.93
CA LEU A 506 -0.35 17.58 -11.10
C LEU A 506 -1.27 18.31 -12.10
N ALA A 507 -0.75 19.35 -12.75
CA ALA A 507 -1.51 20.06 -13.78
C ALA A 507 -1.91 19.16 -14.96
N SER A 508 -1.14 18.11 -15.25
CA SER A 508 -1.44 17.10 -16.26
C SER A 508 -2.73 16.31 -15.97
N ASP A 509 -3.08 16.11 -14.70
CA ASP A 509 -4.24 15.32 -14.29
C ASP A 509 -5.56 16.12 -14.36
N ARG A 510 -5.48 17.46 -14.49
CA ARG A 510 -6.63 18.34 -14.43
C ARG A 510 -7.77 17.96 -15.38
N ALA A 511 -7.44 17.68 -16.63
CA ALA A 511 -8.46 17.40 -17.64
C ALA A 511 -9.21 16.09 -17.37
N GLU A 512 -8.49 15.06 -16.92
CA GLU A 512 -9.06 13.76 -16.54
C GLU A 512 -9.95 13.91 -15.30
N MET A 513 -9.49 14.62 -14.27
CA MET A 513 -10.27 14.85 -13.05
C MET A 513 -11.57 15.60 -13.32
N LEU A 514 -11.59 16.59 -14.23
CA LEU A 514 -12.82 17.29 -14.60
C LEU A 514 -13.82 16.39 -15.34
N LYS A 515 -13.34 15.45 -16.16
CA LYS A 515 -14.21 14.42 -16.76
C LYS A 515 -14.81 13.51 -15.71
N THR A 516 -14.00 13.06 -14.75
CA THR A 516 -14.45 12.23 -13.64
C THR A 516 -15.47 12.97 -12.77
N ALA A 517 -15.26 14.27 -12.53
CA ALA A 517 -16.22 15.10 -11.79
C ALA A 517 -17.59 15.15 -12.48
N ALA A 518 -17.65 15.37 -13.79
CA ALA A 518 -18.91 15.34 -14.54
C ALA A 518 -19.62 13.98 -14.39
N ALA A 519 -18.88 12.88 -14.57
CA ALA A 519 -19.41 11.52 -14.41
C ALA A 519 -19.90 11.26 -12.97
N LEU A 520 -19.20 11.80 -11.96
CA LEU A 520 -19.58 11.67 -10.56
C LEU A 520 -20.89 12.43 -10.25
N TYR A 521 -21.10 13.58 -10.85
CA TYR A 521 -22.36 14.34 -10.73
C TYR A 521 -23.55 13.57 -11.33
N GLU A 522 -23.33 12.89 -12.46
CA GLU A 522 -24.37 12.11 -13.15
C GLU A 522 -24.59 10.71 -12.57
N ARG A 523 -23.72 10.28 -11.64
CA ARG A 523 -23.80 8.95 -11.04
C ARG A 523 -25.18 8.65 -10.49
N ARG A 524 -25.66 7.42 -10.72
CA ARG A 524 -26.90 6.90 -10.11
C ARG A 524 -26.54 5.85 -9.08
N PRO A 525 -27.27 5.79 -7.94
CA PRO A 525 -27.11 4.72 -6.96
C PRO A 525 -27.27 3.33 -7.59
N ALA A 526 -26.55 2.34 -7.07
CA ALA A 526 -26.80 0.95 -7.41
C ALA A 526 -28.23 0.55 -6.99
N ARG A 527 -28.94 -0.13 -7.87
CA ARG A 527 -30.32 -0.58 -7.66
C ARG A 527 -30.39 -1.97 -7.04
#